data_136358b6f6b1757a054dc8d7460a20e2
#
_entry.id   136358b6f6b1757a054dc8d7460a20e2
#
_cell.length_a   1.000
_cell.length_b   1.000
_cell.length_c   1.000
_cell.angle_alpha   90.00
_cell.angle_beta   90.00
_cell.angle_gamma   90.00
#
_symmetry.space_group_name_H-M   'P 1'
#
loop_
_entity.id
_entity.type
_entity.pdbx_description
1 polymer ?
#
loop_
_entity_poly.entity_id
_entity_poly.type
_entity_poly.pdbx_seq_one_letter_code
_entity_poly.pdbx_strand_id
1 'polypeptide(L)'
;PGERFSYSNSGYILLTQIIEAVSGQPYADYLQVNVFDPLGMKSTGYERPQTVVADLAQGYLYVGDEAYLQAMPLDMSIPQGAGGLYSTVADLAVWTQWLHDKHADSIVLSAVAKEMLMLPVVPMDADGESGVYYGYGLVVDARSERQCVCHDGGISGFSSALAYYPKEALTIAVLSNLETTASALVAEDLASIVFGKPYELPGQREAIELDASVYGKYVGLYQLLPKMQITLRVVD
;
A
#
# COMPACT_ATOMS: atom_id res chain seq x y z
N PRO A 1 3.05 7.23 23.11
CA PRO A 1 2.30 7.75 21.97
C PRO A 1 2.83 9.13 21.58
N GLY A 2 3.00 9.39 20.25
CA GLY A 2 3.49 10.68 19.76
C GLY A 2 5.01 10.87 19.74
N GLU A 3 5.79 9.89 20.19
CA GLU A 3 7.26 10.00 20.25
C GLU A 3 7.94 9.62 18.92
N ARG A 4 7.35 8.66 18.21
CA ARG A 4 7.89 8.17 16.94
C ARG A 4 6.84 7.44 16.14
N PHE A 5 7.07 7.34 14.82
CA PHE A 5 6.31 6.46 13.95
C PHE A 5 6.53 4.99 14.30
N SER A 6 5.45 4.22 14.30
CA SER A 6 5.48 2.76 14.42
C SER A 6 4.25 2.20 13.72
N TYR A 7 4.43 1.64 12.52
CA TYR A 7 3.33 1.05 11.75
C TYR A 7 2.63 -0.05 12.54
N SER A 8 1.30 -0.05 12.53
CA SER A 8 0.53 -0.99 13.33
C SER A 8 -0.78 -1.41 12.66
N ASN A 9 -0.81 -2.61 12.09
CA ASN A 9 -2.06 -3.24 11.66
C ASN A 9 -3.06 -3.41 12.81
N SER A 10 -2.56 -3.72 14.02
CA SER A 10 -3.41 -3.85 15.21
C SER A 10 -4.17 -2.57 15.53
N GLY A 11 -3.57 -1.40 15.29
CA GLY A 11 -4.25 -0.12 15.44
C GLY A 11 -5.47 0.00 14.52
N TYR A 12 -5.33 -0.41 13.26
CA TYR A 12 -6.43 -0.38 12.28
C TYR A 12 -7.49 -1.45 12.55
N ILE A 13 -7.12 -2.61 13.10
CA ILE A 13 -8.07 -3.60 13.61
C ILE A 13 -8.91 -3.02 14.76
N LEU A 14 -8.29 -2.29 15.69
CA LEU A 14 -9.02 -1.62 16.77
C LEU A 14 -9.96 -0.53 16.25
N LEU A 15 -9.57 0.22 15.20
CA LEU A 15 -10.48 1.19 14.56
C LEU A 15 -11.71 0.50 13.95
N THR A 16 -11.56 -0.71 13.40
CA THR A 16 -12.71 -1.52 12.95
C THR A 16 -13.70 -1.77 14.09
N GLN A 17 -13.21 -2.19 15.25
CA GLN A 17 -14.03 -2.44 16.42
C GLN A 17 -14.72 -1.17 16.94
N ILE A 18 -14.05 -0.02 16.84
CA ILE A 18 -14.65 1.28 17.20
C ILE A 18 -15.79 1.62 16.24
N ILE A 19 -15.61 1.41 14.94
CA ILE A 19 -16.67 1.65 13.94
C ILE A 19 -17.90 0.77 14.26
N GLU A 20 -17.70 -0.51 14.54
CA GLU A 20 -18.79 -1.43 14.89
C GLU A 20 -19.51 -0.99 16.18
N ALA A 21 -18.74 -0.64 17.22
CA ALA A 21 -19.30 -0.23 18.49
C ALA A 21 -20.11 1.08 18.42
N VAL A 22 -19.66 2.04 17.60
CA VAL A 22 -20.32 3.34 17.47
C VAL A 22 -21.50 3.29 16.50
N SER A 23 -21.38 2.54 15.39
CA SER A 23 -22.42 2.43 14.37
C SER A 23 -23.51 1.42 14.72
N GLY A 24 -23.18 0.43 15.55
CA GLY A 24 -24.04 -0.73 15.80
C GLY A 24 -24.17 -1.68 14.60
N GLN A 25 -23.29 -1.55 13.60
CA GLN A 25 -23.30 -2.34 12.37
C GLN A 25 -22.00 -3.14 12.24
N PRO A 26 -22.01 -4.34 11.64
CA PRO A 26 -20.80 -5.01 11.24
C PRO A 26 -19.96 -4.13 10.29
N TYR A 27 -18.65 -4.14 10.44
CA TYR A 27 -17.74 -3.28 9.67
C TYR A 27 -17.94 -3.36 8.15
N ALA A 28 -18.06 -4.58 7.64
CA ALA A 28 -18.29 -4.81 6.22
C ALA A 28 -19.61 -4.19 5.71
N ASP A 29 -20.68 -4.26 6.50
CA ASP A 29 -21.99 -3.69 6.15
C ASP A 29 -21.92 -2.16 6.23
N TYR A 30 -21.25 -1.64 7.26
CA TYR A 30 -21.03 -0.21 7.40
C TYR A 30 -20.30 0.38 6.20
N LEU A 31 -19.20 -0.24 5.76
CA LEU A 31 -18.46 0.22 4.58
C LEU A 31 -19.31 0.14 3.31
N GLN A 32 -20.01 -0.96 3.11
CA GLN A 32 -20.86 -1.11 1.92
C GLN A 32 -21.88 0.03 1.80
N VAL A 33 -22.65 0.25 2.85
CA VAL A 33 -23.77 1.21 2.84
C VAL A 33 -23.29 2.67 2.89
N ASN A 34 -22.21 2.94 3.66
CA ASN A 34 -21.82 4.33 3.94
C ASN A 34 -20.64 4.79 3.10
N VAL A 35 -19.93 3.89 2.40
CA VAL A 35 -18.75 4.25 1.60
C VAL A 35 -18.91 3.77 0.16
N PHE A 36 -19.01 2.45 -0.07
CA PHE A 36 -18.89 1.90 -1.42
C PHE A 36 -20.11 2.20 -2.28
N ASP A 37 -21.32 2.00 -1.76
CA ASP A 37 -22.57 2.29 -2.50
C ASP A 37 -22.71 3.78 -2.85
N PRO A 38 -22.50 4.73 -1.90
CA PRO A 38 -22.57 6.16 -2.22
C PRO A 38 -21.54 6.63 -3.24
N LEU A 39 -20.36 5.98 -3.29
CA LEU A 39 -19.31 6.29 -4.25
C LEU A 39 -19.46 5.53 -5.58
N GLY A 40 -20.37 4.55 -5.65
CA GLY A 40 -20.55 3.73 -6.83
C GLY A 40 -19.43 2.72 -7.07
N MET A 41 -18.67 2.34 -6.03
CA MET A 41 -17.58 1.36 -6.07
C MET A 41 -18.14 -0.06 -6.06
N LYS A 42 -18.65 -0.52 -7.20
CA LYS A 42 -19.42 -1.76 -7.33
C LYS A 42 -18.60 -3.05 -7.27
N SER A 43 -17.30 -2.94 -7.47
CA SER A 43 -16.35 -4.07 -7.46
C SER A 43 -15.41 -4.02 -6.25
N THR A 44 -15.81 -3.27 -5.23
CA THR A 44 -15.07 -3.14 -3.96
C THR A 44 -15.92 -3.67 -2.82
N GLY A 45 -15.29 -4.39 -1.92
CA GLY A 45 -15.97 -4.90 -0.75
C GLY A 45 -15.02 -5.47 0.29
N TYR A 46 -15.60 -5.93 1.38
CA TYR A 46 -14.90 -6.68 2.41
C TYR A 46 -15.07 -8.18 2.15
N GLU A 47 -13.97 -8.90 2.04
CA GLU A 47 -14.01 -10.34 1.79
C GLU A 47 -14.50 -11.08 3.04
N ARG A 48 -15.56 -11.86 2.88
CA ARG A 48 -16.15 -12.68 3.96
C ARG A 48 -15.97 -14.16 3.64
N PRO A 49 -15.58 -15.01 4.59
CA PRO A 49 -15.29 -16.44 4.35
C PRO A 49 -16.43 -17.22 3.70
N GLN A 50 -17.67 -16.77 3.86
CA GLN A 50 -18.87 -17.48 3.40
C GLN A 50 -19.49 -16.83 2.15
N THR A 51 -18.87 -15.79 1.60
CA THR A 51 -19.40 -15.07 0.45
C THR A 51 -18.56 -15.36 -0.77
N VAL A 52 -19.18 -15.83 -1.83
CA VAL A 52 -18.52 -15.98 -3.13
C VAL A 52 -18.50 -14.63 -3.81
N VAL A 53 -17.31 -14.09 -4.04
CA VAL A 53 -17.12 -12.89 -4.84
C VAL A 53 -16.84 -13.32 -6.27
N ALA A 54 -17.70 -12.91 -7.21
CA ALA A 54 -17.50 -13.23 -8.62
C ALA A 54 -16.19 -12.60 -9.13
N ASP A 55 -15.46 -13.34 -9.94
CA ASP A 55 -14.21 -12.91 -10.59
C ASP A 55 -13.11 -12.45 -9.61
N LEU A 56 -13.17 -12.90 -8.35
CA LEU A 56 -12.09 -12.64 -7.38
C LEU A 56 -10.80 -13.32 -7.86
N ALA A 57 -9.73 -12.53 -7.98
CA ALA A 57 -8.44 -13.04 -8.41
C ALA A 57 -7.88 -14.06 -7.41
N GLN A 58 -7.26 -15.13 -7.93
CA GLN A 58 -6.52 -16.09 -7.12
C GLN A 58 -5.10 -15.55 -6.85
N GLY A 59 -4.66 -15.56 -5.60
CA GLY A 59 -3.32 -15.16 -5.21
C GLY A 59 -2.27 -16.25 -5.41
N TYR A 60 -1.02 -15.85 -5.68
CA TYR A 60 0.10 -16.75 -5.94
C TYR A 60 1.35 -16.34 -5.18
N LEU A 61 2.18 -17.35 -4.88
CA LEU A 61 3.51 -17.24 -4.30
C LEU A 61 4.54 -17.71 -5.35
N TYR A 62 5.63 -16.96 -5.51
CA TYR A 62 6.78 -17.42 -6.28
C TYR A 62 7.71 -18.22 -5.38
N VAL A 63 8.06 -19.45 -5.80
CA VAL A 63 8.86 -20.37 -5.00
C VAL A 63 10.22 -20.71 -5.61
N GLY A 64 10.66 -19.97 -6.63
CA GLY A 64 11.88 -20.21 -7.37
C GLY A 64 11.68 -21.10 -8.61
N ASP A 65 12.74 -21.24 -9.42
CA ASP A 65 12.75 -22.07 -10.64
C ASP A 65 11.52 -21.90 -11.56
N GLU A 66 11.04 -20.65 -11.68
CA GLU A 66 9.84 -20.30 -12.44
C GLU A 66 8.55 -20.98 -11.95
N ALA A 67 8.55 -21.53 -10.72
CA ALA A 67 7.40 -22.18 -10.14
C ALA A 67 6.55 -21.22 -9.31
N TYR A 68 5.23 -21.38 -9.42
CA TYR A 68 4.23 -20.63 -8.66
C TYR A 68 3.34 -21.59 -7.90
N LEU A 69 3.08 -21.27 -6.65
CA LEU A 69 2.08 -21.96 -5.83
C LEU A 69 0.88 -21.05 -5.60
N GLN A 70 -0.29 -21.65 -5.57
CA GLN A 70 -1.47 -20.94 -5.12
C GLN A 70 -1.29 -20.56 -3.65
N ALA A 71 -1.51 -19.28 -3.35
CA ALA A 71 -1.45 -18.80 -1.98
C ALA A 71 -2.58 -19.42 -1.14
N MET A 72 -2.26 -19.74 0.11
CA MET A 72 -3.27 -20.19 1.06
C MET A 72 -4.27 -19.08 1.34
N PRO A 73 -5.58 -19.35 1.25
CA PRO A 73 -6.59 -18.37 1.63
C PRO A 73 -6.37 -17.88 3.06
N LEU A 74 -6.36 -16.57 3.24
CA LEU A 74 -6.33 -15.95 4.56
C LEU A 74 -7.76 -15.58 4.96
N ASP A 75 -8.15 -15.94 6.17
CA ASP A 75 -9.43 -15.51 6.73
C ASP A 75 -9.36 -13.98 7.01
N MET A 76 -10.13 -13.21 6.27
CA MET A 76 -10.11 -11.75 6.37
C MET A 76 -10.64 -11.20 7.69
N SER A 77 -11.25 -12.06 8.54
CA SER A 77 -11.53 -11.68 9.93
C SER A 77 -10.27 -11.43 10.78
N ILE A 78 -9.09 -11.87 10.28
CA ILE A 78 -7.80 -11.63 10.94
C ILE A 78 -7.29 -10.20 10.65
N PRO A 79 -7.05 -9.77 9.38
CA PRO A 79 -6.55 -8.45 9.08
C PRO A 79 -7.61 -7.36 9.24
N GLN A 80 -8.88 -7.67 9.10
CA GLN A 80 -10.00 -6.74 9.21
C GLN A 80 -9.75 -5.42 8.45
N GLY A 81 -9.90 -4.26 9.10
CA GLY A 81 -9.64 -2.95 8.52
C GLY A 81 -8.19 -2.66 8.16
N ALA A 82 -7.26 -3.56 8.51
CA ALA A 82 -5.87 -3.44 8.12
C ALA A 82 -5.55 -4.09 6.76
N GLY A 83 -6.48 -4.87 6.16
CA GLY A 83 -6.16 -5.52 4.88
C GLY A 83 -7.27 -6.40 4.28
N GLY A 84 -8.49 -6.40 4.85
CA GLY A 84 -9.56 -7.30 4.43
C GLY A 84 -10.38 -6.86 3.20
N LEU A 85 -10.00 -5.79 2.51
CA LEU A 85 -10.74 -5.28 1.35
C LEU A 85 -10.21 -5.88 0.05
N TYR A 86 -11.14 -6.13 -0.89
CA TYR A 86 -10.83 -6.35 -2.30
C TYR A 86 -11.35 -5.18 -3.14
N SER A 87 -10.73 -4.93 -4.29
CA SER A 87 -11.12 -3.85 -5.19
C SER A 87 -10.64 -4.10 -6.62
N THR A 88 -10.93 -3.13 -7.50
CA THR A 88 -10.39 -3.02 -8.85
C THR A 88 -9.69 -1.69 -9.04
N VAL A 89 -8.81 -1.59 -10.04
CA VAL A 89 -8.14 -0.31 -10.37
C VAL A 89 -9.15 0.79 -10.75
N ALA A 90 -10.29 0.42 -11.32
CA ALA A 90 -11.37 1.35 -11.67
C ALA A 90 -12.02 1.95 -10.41
N ASP A 91 -12.38 1.11 -9.43
CA ASP A 91 -12.96 1.58 -8.17
C ASP A 91 -11.96 2.37 -7.33
N LEU A 92 -10.66 1.97 -7.34
CA LEU A 92 -9.62 2.75 -6.69
C LEU A 92 -9.42 4.14 -7.33
N ALA A 93 -9.60 4.27 -8.63
CA ALA A 93 -9.61 5.57 -9.28
C ALA A 93 -10.82 6.43 -8.83
N VAL A 94 -12.00 5.83 -8.68
CA VAL A 94 -13.17 6.51 -8.09
C VAL A 94 -12.89 6.98 -6.67
N TRP A 95 -12.30 6.10 -5.84
CA TRP A 95 -11.91 6.42 -4.47
C TRP A 95 -10.95 7.61 -4.40
N THR A 96 -9.86 7.61 -5.19
CA THR A 96 -8.88 8.70 -5.18
C THR A 96 -9.48 9.99 -5.70
N GLN A 97 -10.25 9.95 -6.77
CA GLN A 97 -10.93 11.14 -7.31
C GLN A 97 -11.85 11.76 -6.25
N TRP A 98 -12.66 10.94 -5.58
CA TRP A 98 -13.54 11.41 -4.52
C TRP A 98 -12.77 11.95 -3.31
N LEU A 99 -11.73 11.26 -2.85
CA LEU A 99 -10.94 11.67 -1.68
C LEU A 99 -10.28 13.03 -1.89
N HIS A 100 -9.77 13.27 -3.08
CA HIS A 100 -9.05 14.50 -3.42
C HIS A 100 -9.92 15.62 -4.01
N ASP A 101 -11.21 15.38 -4.21
CA ASP A 101 -12.17 16.44 -4.57
C ASP A 101 -12.42 17.33 -3.34
N LYS A 102 -11.77 18.51 -3.35
CA LYS A 102 -11.83 19.49 -2.26
C LYS A 102 -13.15 20.26 -2.23
N HIS A 103 -13.96 20.19 -3.28
CA HIS A 103 -15.12 21.04 -3.47
C HIS A 103 -16.44 20.36 -3.10
N ALA A 104 -16.45 19.07 -2.87
CA ALA A 104 -17.66 18.34 -2.55
C ALA A 104 -17.67 17.90 -1.08
N ASP A 105 -18.51 18.54 -0.28
CA ASP A 105 -19.07 17.88 0.89
C ASP A 105 -19.80 16.64 0.40
N SER A 106 -19.38 15.47 0.86
CA SER A 106 -20.03 14.23 0.50
C SER A 106 -20.71 13.60 1.70
N ILE A 107 -21.66 12.75 1.43
CA ILE A 107 -22.33 11.97 2.47
C ILE A 107 -21.36 11.06 3.25
N VAL A 108 -20.19 10.75 2.66
CA VAL A 108 -19.18 9.85 3.27
C VAL A 108 -18.28 10.62 4.23
N LEU A 109 -17.66 11.71 3.77
CA LEU A 109 -16.80 12.57 4.59
C LEU A 109 -16.94 14.03 4.19
N SER A 110 -16.85 14.93 5.17
CA SER A 110 -16.74 16.37 4.90
C SER A 110 -15.41 16.72 4.21
N ALA A 111 -15.37 17.86 3.53
CA ALA A 111 -14.14 18.37 2.92
C ALA A 111 -13.00 18.50 3.93
N VAL A 112 -13.32 19.00 5.14
CA VAL A 112 -12.33 19.12 6.23
C VAL A 112 -11.77 17.74 6.64
N ALA A 113 -12.62 16.71 6.76
CA ALA A 113 -12.17 15.37 7.11
C ALA A 113 -11.27 14.77 6.02
N LYS A 114 -11.57 15.00 4.75
CA LYS A 114 -10.70 14.58 3.63
C LYS A 114 -9.33 15.26 3.68
N GLU A 115 -9.30 16.57 3.95
CA GLU A 115 -8.02 17.29 4.11
C GLU A 115 -7.22 16.74 5.28
N MET A 116 -7.86 16.45 6.41
CA MET A 116 -7.18 15.86 7.57
C MET A 116 -6.55 14.50 7.27
N LEU A 117 -7.18 13.66 6.46
CA LEU A 117 -6.61 12.35 6.08
C LEU A 117 -5.27 12.48 5.35
N MET A 118 -5.07 13.58 4.64
CA MET A 118 -3.88 13.83 3.81
C MET A 118 -2.81 14.67 4.49
N LEU A 119 -2.99 15.00 5.79
CA LEU A 119 -1.98 15.77 6.52
C LEU A 119 -0.73 14.91 6.80
N PRO A 120 0.47 15.48 6.62
CA PRO A 120 1.70 14.86 7.07
C PRO A 120 1.79 14.94 8.61
N VAL A 121 1.40 13.86 9.31
CA VAL A 121 1.21 13.90 10.78
C VAL A 121 2.50 13.54 11.53
N VAL A 122 3.15 12.45 11.13
CA VAL A 122 4.37 11.97 11.80
C VAL A 122 5.42 11.58 10.76
N PRO A 123 6.68 12.02 10.91
CA PRO A 123 7.74 11.56 10.02
C PRO A 123 7.96 10.06 10.18
N MET A 124 8.23 9.37 9.08
CA MET A 124 8.43 7.93 9.09
C MET A 124 9.84 7.50 9.48
N ASP A 125 10.81 8.41 9.38
CA ASP A 125 12.18 8.25 9.85
C ASP A 125 12.40 8.87 11.22
N ALA A 126 13.48 8.44 11.90
CA ALA A 126 13.75 8.83 13.29
C ALA A 126 14.12 10.31 13.44
N ASP A 127 14.74 10.90 12.45
CA ASP A 127 15.29 12.27 12.42
C ASP A 127 14.33 13.26 11.75
N GLY A 128 13.30 12.77 11.03
CA GLY A 128 12.32 13.62 10.33
C GLY A 128 12.88 14.30 9.07
N GLU A 129 14.03 13.84 8.58
CA GLU A 129 14.74 14.46 7.45
C GLU A 129 14.37 13.85 6.08
N SER A 130 13.73 12.66 6.07
CA SER A 130 13.40 11.98 4.82
C SER A 130 12.37 12.71 3.97
N GLY A 131 11.55 13.58 4.55
CA GLY A 131 10.43 14.22 3.86
C GLY A 131 9.25 13.27 3.58
N VAL A 132 9.24 12.10 4.24
CA VAL A 132 8.16 11.11 4.16
C VAL A 132 7.41 11.05 5.47
N TYR A 133 6.11 11.23 5.42
CA TYR A 133 5.24 11.31 6.60
C TYR A 133 4.13 10.27 6.52
N TYR A 134 3.66 9.83 7.67
CA TYR A 134 2.44 9.04 7.78
C TYR A 134 1.30 9.90 8.32
N GLY A 135 0.17 9.86 7.65
CA GLY A 135 -1.06 10.53 8.06
C GLY A 135 -2.05 9.56 8.70
N TYR A 136 -3.32 9.72 8.37
CA TYR A 136 -4.41 8.85 8.81
C TYR A 136 -4.60 7.69 7.81
N GLY A 137 -3.67 6.75 7.78
CA GLY A 137 -3.69 5.60 6.85
C GLY A 137 -3.10 5.89 5.47
N LEU A 138 -2.45 7.02 5.29
CA LEU A 138 -1.82 7.43 4.03
C LEU A 138 -0.38 7.87 4.28
N VAL A 139 0.50 7.52 3.37
CA VAL A 139 1.86 8.05 3.29
C VAL A 139 1.81 9.34 2.47
N VAL A 140 2.42 10.40 3.01
CA VAL A 140 2.59 11.68 2.32
C VAL A 140 4.07 11.84 2.02
N ASP A 141 4.45 11.62 0.76
CA ASP A 141 5.83 11.74 0.29
C ASP A 141 6.05 13.11 -0.36
N ALA A 142 6.87 13.93 0.29
CA ALA A 142 7.23 15.27 -0.15
C ALA A 142 8.70 15.38 -0.59
N ARG A 143 9.42 14.26 -0.79
CA ARG A 143 10.85 14.23 -1.18
C ARG A 143 11.13 14.85 -2.54
N SER A 144 10.15 14.82 -3.42
CA SER A 144 10.27 15.37 -4.76
C SER A 144 9.47 16.66 -4.92
N GLU A 145 9.70 17.38 -6.02
CA GLU A 145 8.87 18.54 -6.40
C GLU A 145 7.37 18.18 -6.58
N ARG A 146 7.08 16.90 -6.72
CA ARG A 146 5.73 16.35 -6.83
C ARG A 146 5.40 15.57 -5.58
N GLN A 147 4.59 16.19 -4.74
CA GLN A 147 4.04 15.49 -3.59
C GLN A 147 3.22 14.28 -4.07
N CYS A 148 3.41 13.14 -3.43
CA CYS A 148 2.63 11.94 -3.61
C CYS A 148 1.87 11.60 -2.32
N VAL A 149 0.59 11.29 -2.44
CA VAL A 149 -0.21 10.69 -1.37
C VAL A 149 -0.47 9.25 -1.75
N CYS A 150 0.05 8.29 -0.99
CA CYS A 150 0.05 6.90 -1.40
C CYS A 150 -0.11 5.93 -0.22
N HIS A 151 -0.36 4.70 -0.54
CA HIS A 151 -0.18 3.55 0.33
C HIS A 151 0.00 2.30 -0.52
N ASP A 152 0.83 1.40 -0.07
CA ASP A 152 1.00 0.06 -0.64
C ASP A 152 0.34 -0.99 0.24
N GLY A 153 0.16 -2.18 -0.30
CA GLY A 153 -0.46 -3.29 0.40
C GLY A 153 0.21 -4.61 0.03
N GLY A 154 0.32 -5.48 1.01
CA GLY A 154 0.78 -6.85 0.85
C GLY A 154 -0.02 -7.78 1.75
N ILE A 155 -0.58 -8.81 1.16
CA ILE A 155 -1.25 -9.89 1.87
C ILE A 155 -0.98 -11.19 1.12
N SER A 156 -1.16 -12.35 1.77
CA SER A 156 -0.85 -13.65 1.17
C SER A 156 -1.31 -13.77 -0.30
N GLY A 157 -0.36 -13.85 -1.21
CA GLY A 157 -0.59 -14.00 -2.65
C GLY A 157 -0.84 -12.71 -3.43
N PHE A 158 -0.84 -11.54 -2.78
CA PHE A 158 -1.17 -10.26 -3.43
C PHE A 158 -0.22 -9.15 -3.04
N SER A 159 0.01 -8.23 -3.98
CA SER A 159 0.72 -6.97 -3.77
C SER A 159 -0.03 -5.85 -4.47
N SER A 160 -0.09 -4.67 -3.86
CA SER A 160 -0.80 -3.52 -4.40
C SER A 160 -0.08 -2.22 -4.13
N ALA A 161 -0.34 -1.21 -4.95
CA ALA A 161 0.06 0.16 -4.71
C ALA A 161 -1.00 1.12 -5.24
N LEU A 162 -1.29 2.15 -4.47
CA LEU A 162 -2.16 3.25 -4.85
C LEU A 162 -1.43 4.55 -4.58
N ALA A 163 -1.24 5.37 -5.61
CA ALA A 163 -0.55 6.64 -5.53
C ALA A 163 -1.37 7.73 -6.20
N TYR A 164 -1.43 8.90 -5.59
CA TYR A 164 -2.05 10.08 -6.12
C TYR A 164 -1.09 11.27 -6.08
N TYR A 165 -1.01 11.99 -7.18
CA TYR A 165 -0.22 13.21 -7.34
C TYR A 165 -1.18 14.40 -7.43
N PRO A 166 -1.39 15.15 -6.32
CA PRO A 166 -2.44 16.16 -6.24
C PRO A 166 -2.30 17.30 -7.24
N LYS A 167 -1.07 17.71 -7.55
CA LYS A 167 -0.80 18.82 -8.47
C LYS A 167 -1.17 18.49 -9.92
N GLU A 168 -0.96 17.24 -10.32
CA GLU A 168 -1.24 16.74 -11.66
C GLU A 168 -2.60 16.06 -11.76
N ALA A 169 -3.31 15.89 -10.66
CA ALA A 169 -4.55 15.10 -10.56
C ALA A 169 -4.38 13.68 -11.14
N LEU A 170 -3.22 13.08 -10.93
CA LEU A 170 -2.86 11.77 -11.48
C LEU A 170 -3.04 10.68 -10.42
N THR A 171 -3.84 9.68 -10.73
CA THR A 171 -3.94 8.43 -9.96
C THR A 171 -3.15 7.32 -10.65
N ILE A 172 -2.38 6.58 -9.89
CA ILE A 172 -1.75 5.33 -10.34
C ILE A 172 -2.17 4.25 -9.36
N ALA A 173 -2.76 3.18 -9.88
CA ALA A 173 -3.14 2.00 -9.11
C ALA A 173 -2.53 0.75 -9.76
N VAL A 174 -1.85 -0.04 -8.97
CA VAL A 174 -1.24 -1.32 -9.36
C VAL A 174 -1.80 -2.40 -8.45
N LEU A 175 -2.43 -3.40 -9.03
CA LEU A 175 -2.92 -4.58 -8.33
C LEU A 175 -2.27 -5.82 -8.93
N SER A 176 -1.63 -6.64 -8.14
CA SER A 176 -1.02 -7.88 -8.56
C SER A 176 -1.49 -9.04 -7.68
N ASN A 177 -1.78 -10.16 -8.31
CA ASN A 177 -2.08 -11.41 -7.64
C ASN A 177 -0.82 -12.29 -7.48
N LEU A 178 0.34 -11.68 -7.39
CA LEU A 178 1.61 -12.30 -7.05
C LEU A 178 2.26 -11.51 -5.89
N GLU A 179 2.48 -12.17 -4.76
CA GLU A 179 2.98 -11.55 -3.53
C GLU A 179 4.35 -10.86 -3.70
N THR A 180 5.22 -11.43 -4.53
CA THR A 180 6.57 -10.90 -4.76
C THR A 180 6.62 -9.73 -5.74
N THR A 181 5.49 -9.31 -6.31
CA THR A 181 5.46 -8.13 -7.21
C THR A 181 5.82 -6.87 -6.42
N ALA A 182 6.81 -6.14 -6.89
CA ALA A 182 7.18 -4.84 -6.33
C ALA A 182 6.21 -3.74 -6.81
N SER A 183 4.93 -3.83 -6.43
CA SER A 183 3.86 -2.96 -6.95
C SER A 183 4.14 -1.47 -6.73
N ALA A 184 4.79 -1.09 -5.62
CA ALA A 184 5.19 0.29 -5.37
C ALA A 184 6.23 0.78 -6.40
N LEU A 185 7.24 -0.04 -6.74
CA LEU A 185 8.23 0.30 -7.77
C LEU A 185 7.58 0.41 -9.15
N VAL A 186 6.65 -0.49 -9.49
CA VAL A 186 5.89 -0.40 -10.75
C VAL A 186 5.10 0.91 -10.80
N ALA A 187 4.48 1.33 -9.70
CA ALA A 187 3.78 2.61 -9.63
C ALA A 187 4.73 3.81 -9.78
N GLU A 188 5.93 3.76 -9.20
CA GLU A 188 6.98 4.78 -9.38
C GLU A 188 7.47 4.85 -10.83
N ASP A 189 7.69 3.71 -11.49
CA ASP A 189 8.08 3.64 -12.91
C ASP A 189 6.98 4.23 -13.82
N LEU A 190 5.71 3.88 -13.58
CA LEU A 190 4.58 4.44 -14.30
C LEU A 190 4.49 5.96 -14.11
N ALA A 191 4.70 6.46 -12.89
CA ALA A 191 4.77 7.89 -12.63
C ALA A 191 5.92 8.56 -13.39
N SER A 192 7.09 7.93 -13.42
CA SER A 192 8.27 8.41 -14.15
C SER A 192 7.99 8.52 -15.65
N ILE A 193 7.33 7.53 -16.25
CA ILE A 193 6.90 7.55 -17.65
C ILE A 193 5.97 8.74 -17.90
N VAL A 194 4.92 8.91 -17.10
CA VAL A 194 3.95 10.01 -17.25
C VAL A 194 4.61 11.37 -17.10
N PHE A 195 5.59 11.49 -16.22
CA PHE A 195 6.31 12.74 -15.96
C PHE A 195 7.51 12.98 -16.88
N GLY A 196 7.77 12.07 -17.83
CA GLY A 196 8.89 12.16 -18.75
C GLY A 196 10.26 12.05 -18.07
N LYS A 197 10.34 11.38 -16.92
CA LYS A 197 11.59 11.09 -16.22
C LYS A 197 12.22 9.80 -16.75
N PRO A 198 13.57 9.69 -16.71
CA PRO A 198 14.23 8.41 -16.98
C PRO A 198 13.74 7.31 -16.03
N TYR A 199 13.53 6.13 -16.56
CA TYR A 199 13.23 4.92 -15.80
C TYR A 199 13.96 3.73 -16.43
N GLU A 200 14.23 2.70 -15.63
CA GLU A 200 14.89 1.48 -16.08
C GLU A 200 13.99 0.28 -15.79
N LEU A 201 13.61 -0.45 -16.83
CA LEU A 201 12.88 -1.70 -16.65
C LEU A 201 13.77 -2.73 -15.96
N PRO A 202 13.24 -3.55 -15.05
CA PRO A 202 14.01 -4.58 -14.34
C PRO A 202 14.81 -5.50 -15.26
N GLY A 203 14.29 -5.84 -16.44
CA GLY A 203 14.99 -6.64 -17.45
C GLY A 203 16.09 -5.92 -18.24
N GLN A 204 16.22 -4.60 -18.09
CA GLN A 204 17.28 -3.79 -18.70
C GLN A 204 18.47 -3.57 -17.77
N ARG A 205 18.39 -4.03 -16.52
CA ARG A 205 19.50 -3.98 -15.59
C ARG A 205 20.54 -5.01 -16.03
N GLU A 206 21.65 -4.54 -16.57
CA GLU A 206 22.78 -5.41 -16.89
C GLU A 206 23.48 -5.81 -15.59
N ALA A 207 23.74 -7.12 -15.46
CA ALA A 207 24.60 -7.60 -14.38
C ALA A 207 26.02 -7.07 -14.63
N ILE A 208 26.53 -6.29 -13.70
CA ILE A 208 27.92 -5.83 -13.75
C ILE A 208 28.81 -6.89 -13.09
N GLU A 209 29.89 -7.28 -13.77
CA GLU A 209 30.95 -8.04 -13.14
C GLU A 209 31.77 -7.08 -12.27
N LEU A 210 31.73 -7.28 -10.97
CA LEU A 210 32.56 -6.55 -10.02
C LEU A 210 33.84 -7.32 -9.76
N ASP A 211 34.98 -6.62 -9.65
CA ASP A 211 36.22 -7.21 -9.16
C ASP A 211 36.00 -7.80 -7.76
N ALA A 212 36.49 -9.03 -7.54
CA ALA A 212 36.29 -9.75 -6.29
C ALA A 212 36.79 -8.96 -5.05
N SER A 213 37.78 -8.08 -5.22
CA SER A 213 38.26 -7.18 -4.16
C SER A 213 37.20 -6.20 -3.65
N VAL A 214 36.17 -5.92 -4.44
CA VAL A 214 35.05 -5.04 -4.05
C VAL A 214 34.15 -5.74 -3.03
N TYR A 215 33.97 -7.05 -3.13
CA TYR A 215 33.07 -7.82 -2.25
C TYR A 215 33.49 -7.76 -0.79
N GLY A 216 34.79 -7.72 -0.52
CA GLY A 216 35.32 -7.61 0.84
C GLY A 216 34.81 -6.40 1.64
N LYS A 217 34.42 -5.34 0.95
CA LYS A 217 33.87 -4.11 1.58
C LYS A 217 32.44 -4.31 2.09
N TYR A 218 31.73 -5.29 1.57
CA TYR A 218 30.32 -5.56 1.89
C TYR A 218 30.15 -6.80 2.77
N VAL A 219 31.22 -7.56 3.03
CA VAL A 219 31.18 -8.69 3.97
C VAL A 219 31.02 -8.15 5.39
N GLY A 220 30.03 -8.65 6.10
CA GLY A 220 29.81 -8.20 7.47
C GLY A 220 28.45 -8.57 8.02
N LEU A 221 28.26 -8.18 9.25
CA LEU A 221 26.99 -8.29 9.96
C LEU A 221 26.27 -6.95 9.90
N TYR A 222 25.09 -6.94 9.33
CA TYR A 222 24.25 -5.75 9.17
C TYR A 222 23.04 -5.85 10.08
N GLN A 223 22.80 -4.79 10.86
CA GLN A 223 21.62 -4.66 11.69
C GLN A 223 20.53 -3.96 10.88
N LEU A 224 19.50 -4.69 10.47
CA LEU A 224 18.35 -4.11 9.74
C LEU A 224 17.29 -3.55 10.68
N LEU A 225 16.99 -4.29 11.75
CA LEU A 225 16.02 -3.93 12.79
C LEU A 225 16.60 -4.32 14.16
N PRO A 226 16.09 -3.82 15.29
CA PRO A 226 16.63 -4.11 16.62
C PRO A 226 16.86 -5.60 16.94
N LYS A 227 16.11 -6.49 16.26
CA LYS A 227 16.22 -7.95 16.46
C LYS A 227 16.47 -8.73 15.15
N MET A 228 16.78 -8.03 14.06
CA MET A 228 16.99 -8.66 12.75
C MET A 228 18.35 -8.28 12.19
N GLN A 229 19.19 -9.29 11.99
CA GLN A 229 20.53 -9.14 11.45
C GLN A 229 20.67 -9.95 10.15
N ILE A 230 21.40 -9.40 9.19
CA ILE A 230 21.80 -10.09 7.96
C ILE A 230 23.31 -10.22 7.97
N THR A 231 23.81 -11.42 7.68
CA THR A 231 25.24 -11.66 7.45
C THR A 231 25.48 -11.78 5.95
N LEU A 232 26.28 -10.88 5.38
CA LEU A 232 26.79 -11.03 4.01
C LEU A 232 28.12 -11.75 4.04
N ARG A 233 28.27 -12.74 3.16
CA ARG A 233 29.50 -13.53 2.99
C ARG A 233 29.80 -13.68 1.51
N VAL A 234 31.07 -13.74 1.16
CA VAL A 234 31.48 -14.26 -0.15
C VAL A 234 31.44 -15.79 -0.06
N VAL A 235 30.78 -16.39 -1.03
CA VAL A 235 30.72 -17.86 -1.19
C VAL A 235 31.43 -18.18 -2.50
N ASP A 236 32.39 -19.09 -2.47
CA ASP A 236 33.14 -19.54 -3.64
C ASP A 236 32.27 -20.37 -4.58
#